data_fae865d1a649a1aacd07620ce2a69138
#
_entry.id   fae865d1a649a1aacd07620ce2a69138
#
_cell.length_a   1.000
_cell.length_b   1.000
_cell.length_c   1.000
_cell.angle_alpha   90.00
_cell.angle_beta   90.00
_cell.angle_gamma   90.00
#
_symmetry.space_group_name_H-M   'P 1'
#
loop_
_entity.id
_entity.type
_entity.pdbx_description
1 polymer ?
#
loop_
_entity_poly.entity_id
_entity_poly.type
_entity_poly.pdbx_seq_one_letter_code
_entity_poly.pdbx_strand_id
1 'polypeptide(L)'
;EYPAHGNPGLNQDYYLAPFLDYDGDGNYNPAAGDYPWYDFLQEIDCANRRREDIVPLYGDRNFYWTFNDTGNVHSESQGEPIGMEIRAQAFAFATNDEVNNMSFYNYVLINQGTQTLTNTYMAQWVDVDLGGHVDDYVGVDVRRGLGYGYNGDQFDEPTSYSIGYGENPPALGVDLFKGPSPDPAGLANPLPEAFPPATDPPPHPSHRPTLGTGVT
;
A
#
# COMPACT_ATOMS: atom_id res chain seq x y z
N GLU A 1 -7.42 7.25 -16.29
CA GLU A 1 -6.46 6.96 -17.37
C GLU A 1 -5.71 5.67 -17.02
N TYR A 2 -5.55 4.74 -17.97
CA TYR A 2 -4.85 3.49 -17.72
C TYR A 2 -3.33 3.70 -17.81
N PRO A 3 -2.54 3.32 -16.80
CA PRO A 3 -1.11 3.63 -16.73
C PRO A 3 -0.27 2.64 -17.56
N ALA A 4 -0.54 2.53 -18.86
CA ALA A 4 0.16 1.61 -19.75
C ALA A 4 1.62 2.01 -19.99
N HIS A 5 1.89 3.31 -20.03
CA HIS A 5 3.20 3.84 -20.39
C HIS A 5 3.71 4.86 -19.37
N GLY A 6 5.00 4.76 -19.06
CA GLY A 6 5.77 5.77 -18.36
C GLY A 6 6.57 6.66 -19.31
N ASN A 7 7.28 7.61 -18.73
CA ASN A 7 8.14 8.52 -19.47
C ASN A 7 9.63 8.19 -19.22
N PRO A 8 10.33 7.55 -20.19
CA PRO A 8 11.75 7.24 -20.04
C PRO A 8 12.65 8.47 -19.83
N GLY A 9 12.19 9.66 -20.28
CA GLY A 9 12.89 10.91 -20.03
C GLY A 9 12.88 11.33 -18.54
N LEU A 10 11.99 10.75 -17.76
CA LEU A 10 11.89 10.93 -16.31
C LEU A 10 12.38 9.68 -15.54
N ASN A 11 13.16 8.84 -16.18
CA ASN A 11 13.67 7.59 -15.62
C ASN A 11 12.56 6.60 -15.21
N GLN A 12 11.47 6.58 -15.96
CA GLN A 12 10.37 5.62 -15.80
C GLN A 12 10.48 4.52 -16.85
N ASP A 13 10.04 3.32 -16.51
CA ASP A 13 9.88 2.25 -17.50
C ASP A 13 8.80 2.65 -18.52
N TYR A 14 9.04 2.38 -19.81
CA TYR A 14 8.07 2.70 -20.85
C TYR A 14 6.80 1.87 -20.71
N TYR A 15 6.91 0.58 -20.44
CA TYR A 15 5.78 -0.28 -20.20
C TYR A 15 5.54 -0.43 -18.69
N LEU A 16 4.45 0.14 -18.19
CA LEU A 16 4.09 0.06 -16.77
C LEU A 16 3.04 -1.02 -16.50
N ALA A 17 1.87 -0.89 -17.11
CA ALA A 17 0.80 -1.85 -16.94
C ALA A 17 0.57 -2.68 -18.22
N PRO A 18 0.28 -3.97 -18.11
CA PRO A 18 0.05 -4.82 -19.26
C PRO A 18 -1.23 -4.46 -19.99
N PHE A 19 -1.20 -4.49 -21.32
CA PHE A 19 -2.37 -4.25 -22.15
C PHE A 19 -2.38 -5.20 -23.35
N LEU A 20 -3.55 -5.46 -23.90
CA LEU A 20 -3.68 -6.07 -25.21
C LEU A 20 -3.49 -4.98 -26.25
N ASP A 21 -2.51 -5.16 -27.09
CA ASP A 21 -2.20 -4.30 -28.22
C ASP A 21 -2.83 -4.92 -29.48
N TYR A 22 -3.96 -4.36 -29.88
CA TYR A 22 -4.78 -4.93 -30.95
C TYR A 22 -4.16 -4.71 -32.33
N ASP A 23 -3.56 -3.54 -32.58
CA ASP A 23 -2.96 -3.20 -33.87
C ASP A 23 -1.44 -3.51 -33.96
N GLY A 24 -0.81 -3.89 -32.85
CA GLY A 24 0.57 -4.33 -32.79
C GLY A 24 1.58 -3.20 -32.87
N ASP A 25 1.20 -1.96 -32.59
CA ASP A 25 2.06 -0.79 -32.71
C ASP A 25 2.94 -0.52 -31.48
N GLY A 26 2.70 -1.19 -30.37
CA GLY A 26 3.45 -1.08 -29.12
C GLY A 26 3.00 0.04 -28.21
N ASN A 27 1.95 0.78 -28.56
CA ASN A 27 1.44 1.89 -27.78
C ASN A 27 0.00 1.62 -27.36
N TYR A 28 -0.35 1.96 -26.13
CA TYR A 28 -1.71 1.83 -25.63
C TYR A 28 -2.61 2.92 -26.22
N ASN A 29 -3.53 2.54 -27.06
CA ASN A 29 -4.51 3.43 -27.68
C ASN A 29 -5.92 2.79 -27.68
N PRO A 30 -6.80 3.14 -26.73
CA PRO A 30 -8.15 2.56 -26.69
C PRO A 30 -8.96 2.80 -27.97
N ALA A 31 -8.68 3.87 -28.73
CA ALA A 31 -9.34 4.15 -29.99
C ALA A 31 -8.93 3.19 -31.12
N ALA A 32 -7.76 2.58 -31.02
CA ALA A 32 -7.28 1.54 -31.90
C ALA A 32 -7.82 0.13 -31.55
N GLY A 33 -8.44 0.00 -30.38
CA GLY A 33 -8.98 -1.28 -29.91
C GLY A 33 -8.20 -1.90 -28.77
N ASP A 34 -7.19 -1.20 -28.23
CA ASP A 34 -6.41 -1.69 -27.11
C ASP A 34 -7.20 -1.61 -25.82
N TYR A 35 -6.95 -2.56 -24.94
CA TYR A 35 -7.59 -2.58 -23.63
C TYR A 35 -6.66 -3.15 -22.55
N PRO A 36 -6.88 -2.80 -21.25
CA PRO A 36 -6.15 -3.37 -20.14
C PRO A 36 -6.17 -4.90 -20.18
N TRP A 37 -5.02 -5.52 -20.02
CA TRP A 37 -4.89 -6.97 -20.10
C TRP A 37 -4.89 -7.59 -18.71
N TYR A 38 -5.87 -8.43 -18.44
CA TYR A 38 -6.02 -9.17 -17.20
C TYR A 38 -6.24 -10.65 -17.49
N ASP A 39 -5.54 -11.50 -16.74
CA ASP A 39 -5.70 -12.94 -16.87
C ASP A 39 -6.61 -13.49 -15.77
N PHE A 40 -7.88 -13.53 -16.03
CA PHE A 40 -8.86 -14.09 -15.10
C PHE A 40 -8.77 -15.60 -14.92
N LEU A 41 -8.33 -16.32 -15.95
CA LEU A 41 -8.38 -17.78 -15.99
C LEU A 41 -7.00 -18.42 -15.86
N GLN A 42 -5.93 -17.61 -15.81
CA GLN A 42 -4.53 -18.06 -15.88
C GLN A 42 -4.25 -18.93 -17.13
N GLU A 43 -5.01 -18.71 -18.19
CA GLU A 43 -4.93 -19.44 -19.46
C GLU A 43 -4.25 -18.63 -20.57
N ILE A 44 -3.43 -17.66 -20.22
CA ILE A 44 -2.83 -16.77 -21.21
C ILE A 44 -1.93 -17.53 -22.19
N ASP A 45 -2.26 -17.43 -23.44
CA ASP A 45 -1.35 -17.80 -24.52
C ASP A 45 -0.18 -16.82 -24.57
N CYS A 46 1.03 -17.35 -24.35
CA CYS A 46 2.27 -16.57 -24.37
C CYS A 46 2.49 -15.77 -25.67
N ALA A 47 1.89 -16.20 -26.78
CA ALA A 47 1.99 -15.52 -28.07
C ALA A 47 1.30 -14.15 -28.10
N ASN A 48 0.33 -13.92 -27.23
CA ASN A 48 -0.48 -12.71 -27.18
C ASN A 48 -0.09 -11.76 -26.05
N ARG A 49 1.02 -12.03 -25.35
CA ARG A 49 1.50 -11.16 -24.27
C ARG A 49 2.42 -10.09 -24.80
N ARG A 50 2.19 -8.85 -24.39
CA ARG A 50 3.14 -7.76 -24.52
C ARG A 50 4.23 -7.82 -23.45
N ARG A 51 3.86 -8.20 -22.24
CA ARG A 51 4.76 -8.38 -21.10
C ARG A 51 4.49 -9.72 -20.42
N GLU A 52 5.55 -10.27 -19.86
CA GLU A 52 5.45 -11.47 -19.03
C GLU A 52 4.72 -11.21 -17.72
N ASP A 53 4.77 -9.96 -17.23
CA ASP A 53 4.11 -9.55 -16.00
C ASP A 53 2.62 -9.28 -16.21
N ILE A 54 1.80 -10.09 -15.62
CA ILE A 54 0.36 -9.92 -15.63
C ILE A 54 -0.06 -9.34 -14.30
N VAL A 55 -0.98 -8.38 -14.33
CA VAL A 55 -1.65 -7.90 -13.13
C VAL A 55 -2.87 -8.80 -12.88
N PRO A 56 -2.82 -9.72 -11.93
CA PRO A 56 -3.98 -10.52 -11.59
C PRO A 56 -5.05 -9.63 -10.99
N LEU A 57 -6.31 -9.87 -11.32
CA LEU A 57 -7.42 -9.21 -10.65
C LEU A 57 -7.79 -9.99 -9.40
N TYR A 58 -7.84 -9.30 -8.28
CA TYR A 58 -8.26 -9.86 -7.00
C TYR A 58 -9.58 -9.22 -6.56
N GLY A 59 -10.43 -10.01 -5.92
CA GLY A 59 -11.67 -9.53 -5.34
C GLY A 59 -12.69 -9.03 -6.34
N ASP A 60 -13.71 -8.36 -5.82
CA ASP A 60 -14.83 -7.82 -6.59
C ASP A 60 -14.58 -6.39 -7.07
N ARG A 61 -13.66 -5.69 -6.46
CA ARG A 61 -13.21 -4.36 -6.87
C ARG A 61 -11.70 -4.29 -6.82
N ASN A 62 -11.12 -3.73 -7.88
CA ASN A 62 -9.69 -3.64 -8.03
C ASN A 62 -9.30 -2.27 -8.59
N PHE A 63 -8.24 -1.68 -8.06
CA PHE A 63 -7.61 -0.45 -8.53
C PHE A 63 -6.14 -0.72 -8.79
N TYR A 64 -5.61 -0.14 -9.85
CA TYR A 64 -4.21 -0.23 -10.20
C TYR A 64 -3.66 1.15 -10.53
N TRP A 65 -2.50 1.48 -9.99
CA TRP A 65 -1.79 2.73 -10.32
C TRP A 65 -0.29 2.55 -10.18
N THR A 66 0.46 3.45 -10.79
CA THR A 66 1.92 3.49 -10.71
C THR A 66 2.39 4.88 -10.33
N PHE A 67 3.48 4.93 -9.57
CA PHE A 67 4.13 6.18 -9.19
C PHE A 67 5.62 5.94 -8.96
N ASN A 68 6.38 7.02 -8.86
CA ASN A 68 7.81 6.98 -8.57
C ASN A 68 8.20 8.09 -7.61
N ASP A 69 9.44 8.05 -7.14
CA ASP A 69 10.01 9.02 -6.22
C ASP A 69 10.78 10.15 -6.90
N THR A 70 10.68 10.29 -8.23
CA THR A 70 11.45 11.29 -9.02
C THR A 70 10.58 12.44 -9.53
N GLY A 71 9.29 12.46 -9.21
CA GLY A 71 8.33 13.38 -9.81
C GLY A 71 8.44 14.82 -9.33
N ASN A 72 8.93 15.05 -8.12
CA ASN A 72 9.08 16.38 -7.53
C ASN A 72 10.14 16.39 -6.42
N VAL A 73 10.37 17.57 -5.84
CA VAL A 73 11.29 17.74 -4.70
C VAL A 73 10.63 17.19 -3.44
N HIS A 74 11.37 16.38 -2.68
CA HIS A 74 10.92 15.83 -1.39
C HIS A 74 11.04 16.89 -0.27
N SER A 75 10.12 17.84 -0.24
CA SER A 75 10.22 18.99 0.66
C SER A 75 10.09 18.63 2.15
N GLU A 76 9.38 17.57 2.46
CA GLU A 76 9.14 17.13 3.85
C GLU A 76 10.33 16.37 4.42
N SER A 77 10.84 15.38 3.71
CA SER A 77 11.97 14.56 4.13
C SER A 77 13.32 15.18 3.78
N GLN A 78 13.35 16.04 2.76
CA GLN A 78 14.57 16.57 2.12
C GLN A 78 15.51 15.47 1.60
N GLY A 79 14.97 14.26 1.43
CA GLY A 79 15.68 13.13 0.85
C GLY A 79 15.82 13.28 -0.66
N GLU A 80 16.92 12.78 -1.19
CA GLU A 80 17.10 12.65 -2.63
C GLU A 80 16.32 11.45 -3.15
N PRO A 81 15.82 11.51 -4.40
CA PRO A 81 15.17 10.36 -5.01
C PRO A 81 16.17 9.20 -5.19
N ILE A 82 15.69 8.00 -4.96
CA ILE A 82 16.48 6.76 -5.10
C ILE A 82 16.20 6.01 -6.40
N GLY A 83 15.28 6.53 -7.23
CA GLY A 83 14.93 5.93 -8.52
C GLY A 83 13.99 4.73 -8.38
N MET A 84 13.07 4.76 -7.41
CA MET A 84 12.11 3.70 -7.20
C MET A 84 10.84 3.93 -8.01
N GLU A 85 10.43 2.93 -8.79
CA GLU A 85 9.10 2.84 -9.38
C GLU A 85 8.25 1.90 -8.53
N ILE A 86 7.03 2.29 -8.24
CA ILE A 86 6.10 1.52 -7.43
C ILE A 86 4.83 1.27 -8.24
N ARG A 87 4.49 0.01 -8.42
CA ARG A 87 3.22 -0.44 -9.00
C ARG A 87 2.34 -0.90 -7.86
N ALA A 88 1.24 -0.23 -7.70
CA ALA A 88 0.32 -0.46 -6.59
C ALA A 88 -1.01 -1.01 -7.09
N GLN A 89 -1.56 -1.95 -6.33
CA GLN A 89 -2.86 -2.52 -6.55
C GLN A 89 -3.62 -2.55 -5.23
N ALA A 90 -4.83 -2.03 -5.23
CA ALA A 90 -5.75 -2.13 -4.11
C ALA A 90 -6.96 -2.96 -4.52
N PHE A 91 -7.45 -3.84 -3.65
CA PHE A 91 -8.60 -4.67 -3.93
C PHE A 91 -9.43 -4.95 -2.68
N ALA A 92 -10.70 -5.27 -2.90
CA ALA A 92 -11.66 -5.58 -1.85
C ALA A 92 -12.62 -6.66 -2.31
N PHE A 93 -13.24 -7.34 -1.35
CA PHE A 93 -14.20 -8.40 -1.56
C PHE A 93 -15.58 -8.01 -1.03
N ALA A 94 -16.62 -8.35 -1.78
CA ALA A 94 -18.01 -8.26 -1.34
C ALA A 94 -18.45 -9.60 -0.74
N THR A 95 -18.28 -9.75 0.57
CA THR A 95 -18.60 -10.98 1.31
C THR A 95 -19.63 -10.70 2.42
N ASN A 96 -20.11 -11.76 3.07
CA ASN A 96 -21.01 -11.66 4.21
C ASN A 96 -20.29 -11.87 5.55
N ASP A 97 -18.97 -11.77 5.56
CA ASP A 97 -18.10 -11.91 6.73
C ASP A 97 -17.23 -10.66 6.92
N GLU A 98 -16.28 -10.72 7.83
CA GLU A 98 -15.40 -9.61 8.20
C GLU A 98 -14.49 -9.16 7.04
N VAL A 99 -14.26 -10.00 6.04
CA VAL A 99 -13.46 -9.64 4.86
C VAL A 99 -14.10 -8.51 4.05
N ASN A 100 -15.44 -8.37 4.14
CA ASN A 100 -16.15 -7.24 3.53
C ASN A 100 -15.72 -5.87 4.07
N ASN A 101 -15.13 -5.83 5.26
CA ASN A 101 -14.65 -4.61 5.90
C ASN A 101 -13.13 -4.41 5.74
N MET A 102 -12.51 -5.16 4.84
CA MET A 102 -11.07 -5.11 4.60
C MET A 102 -10.78 -4.60 3.19
N SER A 103 -9.73 -3.81 3.07
CA SER A 103 -9.08 -3.51 1.80
C SER A 103 -7.64 -4.02 1.83
N PHE A 104 -7.21 -4.57 0.72
CA PHE A 104 -5.90 -5.21 0.56
C PHE A 104 -5.06 -4.40 -0.41
N TYR A 105 -3.77 -4.35 -0.16
CA TYR A 105 -2.82 -3.62 -0.99
C TYR A 105 -1.64 -4.52 -1.37
N ASN A 106 -1.29 -4.50 -2.64
CA ASN A 106 -0.11 -5.18 -3.15
C ASN A 106 0.79 -4.14 -3.83
N TYR A 107 2.08 -4.15 -3.48
CA TYR A 107 3.06 -3.23 -4.04
C TYR A 107 4.19 -4.01 -4.70
N VAL A 108 4.50 -3.66 -5.94
CA VAL A 108 5.69 -4.13 -6.64
C VAL A 108 6.68 -2.98 -6.70
N LEU A 109 7.85 -3.19 -6.11
CA LEU A 109 8.92 -2.21 -6.03
C LEU A 109 9.96 -2.52 -7.11
N ILE A 110 10.25 -1.55 -7.96
CA ILE A 110 11.19 -1.69 -9.07
C ILE A 110 12.26 -0.63 -8.93
N ASN A 111 13.51 -1.06 -8.75
CA ASN A 111 14.64 -0.16 -8.77
C ASN A 111 14.99 0.19 -10.21
N GLN A 112 14.62 1.39 -10.65
CA GLN A 112 14.97 1.96 -11.95
C GLN A 112 16.28 2.74 -11.90
N GLY A 113 16.85 2.92 -10.72
CA GLY A 113 18.14 3.57 -10.53
C GLY A 113 19.31 2.68 -10.94
N THR A 114 20.48 3.27 -11.12
CA THR A 114 21.71 2.54 -11.47
C THR A 114 22.48 2.03 -10.25
N GLN A 115 22.06 2.41 -9.07
CA GLN A 115 22.71 2.05 -7.81
C GLN A 115 22.09 0.81 -7.17
N THR A 116 22.90 0.02 -6.51
CA THR A 116 22.42 -1.02 -5.60
C THR A 116 21.95 -0.38 -4.30
N LEU A 117 20.69 -0.59 -3.94
CA LEU A 117 20.15 -0.13 -2.67
C LEU A 117 20.50 -1.12 -1.57
N THR A 118 21.19 -0.65 -0.53
CA THR A 118 21.57 -1.46 0.64
C THR A 118 20.91 -0.90 1.90
N ASN A 119 20.60 -1.76 2.86
CA ASN A 119 19.93 -1.37 4.10
C ASN A 119 18.62 -0.59 3.85
N THR A 120 17.85 -1.06 2.88
CA THR A 120 16.60 -0.42 2.49
C THR A 120 15.45 -0.92 3.35
N TYR A 121 14.67 0.01 3.86
CA TYR A 121 13.47 -0.28 4.65
C TYR A 121 12.25 0.18 3.89
N MET A 122 11.20 -0.63 3.96
CA MET A 122 9.88 -0.25 3.46
C MET A 122 8.92 -0.15 4.63
N ALA A 123 8.19 0.96 4.68
CA ALA A 123 7.15 1.17 5.67
C ALA A 123 5.89 1.69 5.00
N GLN A 124 4.74 1.24 5.48
CA GLN A 124 3.45 1.82 5.15
C GLN A 124 3.19 2.96 6.12
N TRP A 125 3.11 4.18 5.61
CA TRP A 125 2.66 5.32 6.38
C TRP A 125 1.13 5.41 6.30
N VAL A 126 0.49 5.54 7.44
CA VAL A 126 -0.97 5.65 7.54
C VAL A 126 -1.31 6.73 8.54
N ASP A 127 -2.10 7.69 8.09
CA ASP A 127 -2.73 8.71 8.92
C ASP A 127 -4.18 8.29 9.17
N VAL A 128 -4.51 8.03 10.41
CA VAL A 128 -5.81 7.46 10.77
C VAL A 128 -6.70 8.57 11.29
N ASP A 129 -7.74 8.89 10.52
CA ASP A 129 -8.82 9.78 10.92
C ASP A 129 -10.11 8.97 11.05
N LEU A 130 -10.52 8.65 12.26
CA LEU A 130 -11.75 7.93 12.54
C LEU A 130 -12.89 8.90 12.82
N GLY A 131 -13.57 9.34 11.74
CA GLY A 131 -14.66 10.30 11.89
C GLY A 131 -14.17 11.66 12.35
N GLY A 132 -14.28 11.95 13.64
CA GLY A 132 -13.77 13.16 14.28
C GLY A 132 -12.39 12.95 14.86
N HIS A 133 -11.35 13.22 14.10
CA HIS A 133 -9.94 12.90 14.39
C HIS A 133 -9.33 13.49 15.68
N VAL A 134 -10.06 14.35 16.41
CA VAL A 134 -9.48 15.19 17.49
C VAL A 134 -9.07 14.37 18.71
N ASP A 135 -9.75 13.27 18.98
CA ASP A 135 -9.49 12.38 20.10
C ASP A 135 -9.11 10.95 19.70
N ASP A 136 -8.69 10.77 18.45
CA ASP A 136 -8.17 9.51 17.97
C ASP A 136 -6.83 9.14 18.60
N TYR A 137 -6.67 7.87 18.91
CA TYR A 137 -5.43 7.29 19.42
C TYR A 137 -4.90 6.21 18.47
N VAL A 138 -3.60 6.05 18.47
CA VAL A 138 -2.93 5.00 17.71
C VAL A 138 -2.14 4.07 18.64
N GLY A 139 -2.03 2.82 18.23
CA GLY A 139 -1.26 1.83 18.95
C GLY A 139 -0.63 0.81 18.01
N VAL A 140 0.24 -0.03 18.55
CA VAL A 140 0.95 -1.08 17.80
C VAL A 140 0.95 -2.38 18.60
N ASP A 141 0.58 -3.47 17.96
CA ASP A 141 0.86 -4.84 18.41
C ASP A 141 2.04 -5.42 17.63
N VAL A 142 3.23 -5.30 18.20
CA VAL A 142 4.48 -5.73 17.54
C VAL A 142 4.49 -7.23 17.22
N ARG A 143 3.84 -8.07 18.05
CA ARG A 143 3.80 -9.52 17.82
C ARG A 143 2.98 -9.90 16.61
N ARG A 144 1.95 -9.12 16.31
CA ARG A 144 1.08 -9.34 15.15
C ARG A 144 1.49 -8.54 13.93
N GLY A 145 2.44 -7.60 14.05
CA GLY A 145 2.76 -6.66 12.97
C GLY A 145 1.63 -5.67 12.68
N LEU A 146 0.74 -5.46 13.67
CA LEU A 146 -0.50 -4.72 13.53
C LEU A 146 -0.35 -3.31 14.10
N GLY A 147 -0.54 -2.29 13.27
CA GLY A 147 -0.84 -0.93 13.69
C GLY A 147 -2.36 -0.75 13.80
N TYR A 148 -2.85 0.06 14.75
CA TYR A 148 -4.27 0.30 14.89
C TYR A 148 -4.55 1.71 15.38
N GLY A 149 -5.73 2.23 14.97
CA GLY A 149 -6.29 3.49 15.44
C GLY A 149 -7.68 3.26 16.04
N TYR A 150 -8.04 4.04 17.03
CA TYR A 150 -9.32 3.95 17.72
C TYR A 150 -9.70 5.28 18.35
N ASN A 151 -10.99 5.54 18.46
CA ASN A 151 -11.51 6.74 19.11
C ASN A 151 -11.24 6.73 20.64
N GLY A 152 -11.03 7.89 21.21
CA GLY A 152 -10.63 8.06 22.62
C GLY A 152 -11.69 7.64 23.64
N ASP A 153 -12.95 7.73 23.29
CA ASP A 153 -14.06 7.32 24.14
C ASP A 153 -15.17 6.57 23.35
N GLN A 154 -16.39 6.52 23.87
CA GLN A 154 -17.50 5.78 23.26
C GLN A 154 -18.30 6.59 22.24
N PHE A 155 -17.96 7.85 22.05
CA PHE A 155 -18.69 8.74 21.16
C PHE A 155 -17.74 9.57 20.32
N ASP A 156 -17.84 9.42 19.00
CA ASP A 156 -17.05 10.18 18.05
C ASP A 156 -17.83 11.42 17.59
N GLU A 157 -17.34 12.59 17.98
CA GLU A 157 -17.97 13.86 17.72
C GLU A 157 -17.77 14.32 16.28
N PRO A 158 -18.77 15.06 15.76
CA PRO A 158 -18.60 15.69 14.46
C PRO A 158 -17.59 16.84 14.53
N THR A 159 -16.79 16.95 13.49
CA THR A 159 -15.89 18.08 13.24
C THR A 159 -16.40 18.96 12.11
N SER A 160 -15.65 20.02 11.75
CA SER A 160 -15.96 20.83 10.56
C SER A 160 -15.83 20.07 9.24
N TYR A 161 -15.15 18.92 9.25
CA TYR A 161 -14.81 18.12 8.06
C TYR A 161 -15.46 16.73 8.06
N SER A 162 -15.90 16.24 9.21
CA SER A 162 -16.52 14.93 9.38
C SER A 162 -17.77 15.00 10.24
N ILE A 163 -18.75 14.17 9.91
CA ILE A 163 -19.97 14.05 10.73
C ILE A 163 -19.76 13.19 11.99
N GLY A 164 -18.60 12.55 12.13
CA GLY A 164 -18.34 11.57 13.17
C GLY A 164 -19.12 10.26 13.01
N TYR A 165 -18.73 9.24 13.73
CA TYR A 165 -19.45 7.96 13.80
C TYR A 165 -20.55 7.94 14.86
N GLY A 166 -20.50 8.84 15.84
CA GLY A 166 -21.41 8.85 16.97
C GLY A 166 -21.10 7.76 17.99
N GLU A 167 -22.12 7.13 18.54
CA GLU A 167 -21.96 6.08 19.56
C GLU A 167 -21.28 4.82 19.02
N ASN A 168 -20.32 4.29 19.77
CA ASN A 168 -19.57 3.08 19.48
C ASN A 168 -18.82 3.14 18.12
N PRO A 169 -17.90 4.08 17.93
CA PRO A 169 -17.11 4.21 16.73
C PRO A 169 -16.30 2.93 16.46
N PRO A 170 -15.98 2.65 15.18
CA PRO A 170 -15.13 1.52 14.82
C PRO A 170 -13.68 1.76 15.23
N ALA A 171 -12.87 0.71 15.14
CA ALA A 171 -11.42 0.80 15.15
C ALA A 171 -10.87 0.39 13.78
N LEU A 172 -9.73 0.93 13.40
CA LEU A 172 -9.01 0.58 12.17
C LEU A 172 -7.74 -0.20 12.52
N GLY A 173 -7.48 -1.29 11.80
CA GLY A 173 -6.23 -2.03 11.87
C GLY A 173 -5.49 -1.99 10.54
N VAL A 174 -4.16 -1.89 10.59
CA VAL A 174 -3.27 -2.01 9.44
C VAL A 174 -2.26 -3.10 9.73
N ASP A 175 -2.27 -4.15 8.91
CA ASP A 175 -1.43 -5.33 9.08
C ASP A 175 -0.55 -5.55 7.85
N LEU A 176 0.71 -5.95 8.08
CA LEU A 176 1.67 -6.28 7.04
C LEU A 176 1.79 -7.79 6.90
N PHE A 177 1.09 -8.38 5.94
CA PHE A 177 1.09 -9.83 5.73
C PHE A 177 2.40 -10.37 5.17
N LYS A 178 3.06 -9.58 4.32
CA LYS A 178 4.28 -10.02 3.65
C LYS A 178 5.14 -8.82 3.28
N GLY A 179 6.36 -8.81 3.78
CA GLY A 179 7.39 -7.88 3.35
C GLY A 179 7.99 -8.21 1.98
N PRO A 180 8.94 -7.41 1.49
CA PRO A 180 9.70 -7.69 0.29
C PRO A 180 10.32 -9.10 0.34
N SER A 181 10.40 -9.77 -0.81
CA SER A 181 11.08 -11.07 -0.90
C SER A 181 12.56 -10.90 -0.53
N PRO A 182 13.14 -11.85 0.21
CA PRO A 182 14.58 -11.83 0.48
C PRO A 182 15.36 -11.89 -0.83
N ASP A 183 16.53 -11.26 -0.83
CA ASP A 183 17.50 -11.36 -1.93
C ASP A 183 17.78 -12.84 -2.27
N PRO A 184 17.83 -13.22 -3.56
CA PRO A 184 18.19 -14.58 -3.99
C PRO A 184 19.52 -15.09 -3.44
N ALA A 185 20.42 -14.21 -3.01
CA ALA A 185 21.68 -14.53 -2.36
C ALA A 185 21.52 -15.03 -0.92
N GLY A 186 20.31 -15.13 -0.39
CA GLY A 186 20.04 -15.60 0.97
C GLY A 186 20.43 -14.59 2.05
N LEU A 187 20.70 -13.36 1.68
CA LEU A 187 20.82 -12.26 2.63
C LEU A 187 19.42 -12.00 3.19
N ALA A 188 19.19 -12.44 4.41
CA ALA A 188 17.95 -12.20 5.12
C ALA A 188 17.70 -10.68 5.16
N ASN A 189 16.50 -10.28 4.80
CA ASN A 189 16.04 -8.94 5.11
C ASN A 189 16.28 -8.71 6.62
N PRO A 190 17.06 -7.69 7.03
CA PRO A 190 17.42 -7.49 8.44
C PRO A 190 16.24 -7.16 9.36
N LEU A 191 15.02 -7.05 8.84
CA LEU A 191 13.83 -6.79 9.64
C LEU A 191 13.60 -7.75 10.82
N PRO A 192 13.92 -9.07 10.75
CA PRO A 192 13.79 -9.93 11.91
C PRO A 192 14.77 -9.61 13.04
N GLU A 193 15.91 -8.99 12.74
CA GLU A 193 16.93 -8.65 13.75
C GLU A 193 16.76 -7.24 14.31
N ALA A 194 16.07 -6.35 13.59
CA ALA A 194 15.80 -4.98 14.05
C ALA A 194 14.79 -4.93 15.20
N PHE A 195 13.98 -5.97 15.34
CA PHE A 195 13.10 -6.15 16.48
C PHE A 195 13.56 -7.39 17.24
N PRO A 196 14.41 -7.22 18.28
CA PRO A 196 14.67 -8.35 19.15
C PRO A 196 13.31 -8.88 19.62
N PRO A 197 13.13 -10.22 19.66
CA PRO A 197 11.89 -10.78 20.17
C PRO A 197 11.62 -10.10 21.51
N ALA A 198 10.46 -9.48 21.65
CA ALA A 198 10.07 -8.87 22.92
C ALA A 198 10.18 -9.94 23.98
N THR A 199 11.26 -9.91 24.73
CA THR A 199 11.57 -10.92 25.77
C THR A 199 10.61 -10.81 26.93
N ASP A 200 9.94 -9.64 27.02
CA ASP A 200 8.80 -9.47 27.90
C ASP A 200 7.62 -8.89 27.10
N PRO A 201 6.38 -9.34 27.37
CA PRO A 201 5.24 -8.57 26.96
C PRO A 201 5.49 -7.16 27.51
N PRO A 202 5.26 -6.11 26.70
CA PRO A 202 5.26 -4.75 27.24
C PRO A 202 4.37 -4.83 28.48
N PRO A 203 4.77 -4.24 29.60
CA PRO A 203 3.92 -4.26 30.79
C PRO A 203 2.54 -3.88 30.28
N HIS A 204 1.61 -4.76 30.51
CA HIS A 204 0.21 -4.53 30.18
C HIS A 204 -0.02 -3.09 30.58
N PRO A 205 -0.42 -2.15 29.73
CA PRO A 205 -0.65 -0.80 30.17
C PRO A 205 -1.75 -0.90 31.22
N SER A 206 -1.32 -1.05 32.45
CA SER A 206 -2.16 -0.80 33.63
C SER A 206 -2.48 0.70 33.70
N HIS A 207 -1.99 1.45 32.78
CA HIS A 207 -2.46 2.71 32.34
C HIS A 207 -3.52 2.46 31.26
N ARG A 208 -4.71 2.15 31.69
CA ARG A 208 -5.83 2.96 31.24
C ARG A 208 -5.24 4.35 31.03
N PRO A 209 -5.20 4.89 29.80
CA PRO A 209 -4.85 6.28 29.66
C PRO A 209 -5.72 6.98 30.70
N THR A 210 -5.12 7.52 31.72
CA THR A 210 -5.82 8.52 32.52
C THR A 210 -6.20 9.50 31.45
N LEU A 211 -7.50 9.64 31.23
CA LEU A 211 -8.10 10.62 30.35
C LEU A 211 -7.28 11.88 30.54
N GLY A 212 -6.31 12.07 29.62
CA GLY A 212 -5.42 13.21 29.69
C GLY A 212 -6.33 14.38 29.45
N THR A 213 -6.56 15.12 30.52
CA THR A 213 -7.13 16.44 30.43
C THR A 213 -6.39 17.15 29.31
N GLY A 214 -7.13 17.38 28.22
CA GLY A 214 -6.78 18.06 27.01
C GLY A 214 -5.36 18.59 26.89
N VAL A 215 -4.67 18.12 25.92
CA VAL A 215 -3.56 18.85 25.36
C VAL A 215 -4.19 19.85 24.40
N THR A 216 -4.17 21.09 24.83
CA THR A 216 -4.45 22.27 23.99
C THR A 216 -3.43 22.41 22.89
#